data_628da01cf05c7b96776726234f4ad10e
#
_entry.id   628da01cf05c7b96776726234f4ad10e
#
_cell.length_a   1.000
_cell.length_b   1.000
_cell.length_c   1.000
_cell.angle_alpha   90.00
_cell.angle_beta   90.00
_cell.angle_gamma   90.00
#
_symmetry.space_group_name_H-M   'P 1'
#
loop_
_entity.id
_entity.type
_entity.pdbx_description
1 polymer ?
#
loop_
_entity_poly.entity_id
_entity_poly.type
_entity_poly.pdbx_seq_one_letter_code
_entity_poly.pdbx_strand_id
1 'polypeptide(L)'
;MSRAFGFIPVVPPFAGAGQNEVVVAAYMERMTALGGARWTADDLNDSAPLVYVMATGGTEGALLALYEQRQALVPGEPVVLLAHPGNNSLPASLEVLARLQQDGAQGRIVYLRGADDERGLAALDEALHDVGVRSALRSARIGLVGAPSDWLVASSPDPAVVSDVWGPRVVLIPLEELDSAMEAASGEAVAIGAASLAGGATDTVEPSAADLSEVSRVHEGLRRLVAEHRLDALTLRCFDIVLARGTSGCFALSELTDAGVISGCEGDLVSTVGLLWAKLLTGEVPWMANPSEVDEDANALVLAHCTVPRTLVESYRLRSHFESGLGIGIQGQLPLGPVTLLRIGGSMMDALWLAEGEVVSTGDAENLCRTQVRVALSRGSVGDLLLAPLGNHIVLVYGHHADRLAGWWESML
;
A
#
# COMPACT_ATOMS: atom_id res chain seq x y z
N MET A 1 -6.79 -13.95 11.12
CA MET A 1 -7.68 -14.84 10.32
C MET A 1 -6.78 -15.64 9.42
N SER A 2 -6.89 -17.00 9.41
CA SER A 2 -6.12 -17.81 8.47
C SER A 2 -6.54 -17.43 7.04
N ARG A 3 -5.56 -17.11 6.19
CA ARG A 3 -5.81 -16.79 4.78
C ARG A 3 -5.99 -18.09 4.01
N ALA A 4 -6.96 -18.13 3.10
CA ALA A 4 -7.10 -19.25 2.18
C ALA A 4 -5.86 -19.29 1.26
N PHE A 5 -5.23 -20.43 1.11
CA PHE A 5 -4.11 -20.67 0.20
C PHE A 5 -4.12 -22.11 -0.32
N GLY A 6 -3.50 -22.33 -1.46
CA GLY A 6 -3.27 -23.67 -1.99
C GLY A 6 -1.88 -24.19 -1.62
N PHE A 7 -1.73 -25.49 -1.50
CA PHE A 7 -0.40 -26.12 -1.43
C PHE A 7 -0.34 -27.39 -2.27
N ILE A 8 0.79 -27.60 -2.96
CA ILE A 8 1.04 -28.78 -3.80
C ILE A 8 2.31 -29.48 -3.32
N PRO A 9 2.25 -30.78 -2.92
CA PRO A 9 3.44 -31.57 -2.66
C PRO A 9 4.14 -31.89 -3.98
N VAL A 10 5.43 -31.53 -4.06
CA VAL A 10 6.27 -31.81 -5.23
C VAL A 10 7.08 -33.06 -4.95
N VAL A 11 6.75 -34.12 -5.69
CA VAL A 11 7.35 -35.47 -5.53
C VAL A 11 8.04 -35.91 -6.83
N PRO A 12 9.06 -36.75 -6.76
CA PRO A 12 9.75 -37.25 -7.95
C PRO A 12 8.83 -38.08 -8.84
N PRO A 13 8.90 -37.97 -10.18
CA PRO A 13 8.01 -38.67 -11.09
C PRO A 13 8.24 -40.19 -11.17
N PHE A 14 9.40 -40.67 -10.67
CA PHE A 14 9.81 -42.07 -10.72
C PHE A 14 9.56 -42.86 -9.41
N ALA A 15 9.14 -42.20 -8.33
CA ALA A 15 8.80 -42.86 -7.09
C ALA A 15 7.28 -43.06 -7.00
N GLY A 16 6.84 -44.24 -6.57
CA GLY A 16 5.41 -44.46 -6.32
C GLY A 16 4.87 -43.36 -5.44
N ALA A 17 3.89 -42.62 -5.92
CA ALA A 17 3.42 -41.34 -5.36
C ALA A 17 3.12 -41.39 -3.84
N GLY A 18 2.73 -42.56 -3.29
CA GLY A 18 2.41 -42.69 -1.89
C GLY A 18 3.59 -42.75 -0.93
N GLN A 19 4.79 -43.19 -1.34
CA GLN A 19 5.91 -43.33 -0.41
C GLN A 19 6.65 -42.02 -0.11
N ASN A 20 6.69 -41.09 -1.07
CA ASN A 20 7.36 -39.78 -0.87
C ASN A 20 6.47 -38.73 -0.22
N GLU A 21 5.16 -38.84 -0.33
CA GLU A 21 4.23 -37.96 0.37
C GLU A 21 4.22 -38.21 1.88
N VAL A 22 4.52 -39.41 2.36
CA VAL A 22 4.62 -39.71 3.79
C VAL A 22 5.64 -38.80 4.48
N VAL A 23 6.72 -38.42 3.78
CA VAL A 23 7.76 -37.50 4.31
C VAL A 23 7.19 -36.13 4.68
N VAL A 24 6.25 -35.63 3.90
CA VAL A 24 5.66 -34.30 4.08
C VAL A 24 4.25 -34.32 4.67
N ALA A 25 3.73 -35.51 5.04
CA ALA A 25 2.36 -35.67 5.53
C ALA A 25 2.04 -34.74 6.73
N ALA A 26 2.94 -34.69 7.72
CA ALA A 26 2.75 -33.83 8.91
C ALA A 26 2.76 -32.33 8.55
N TYR A 27 3.57 -31.91 7.59
CA TYR A 27 3.56 -30.52 7.09
C TYR A 27 2.27 -30.20 6.35
N MET A 28 1.77 -31.12 5.52
CA MET A 28 0.49 -30.93 4.81
C MET A 28 -0.71 -30.89 5.77
N GLU A 29 -0.73 -31.74 6.77
CA GLU A 29 -1.75 -31.71 7.84
C GLU A 29 -1.73 -30.36 8.56
N ARG A 30 -0.54 -29.86 8.89
CA ARG A 30 -0.39 -28.55 9.54
C ARG A 30 -0.85 -27.40 8.64
N MET A 31 -0.53 -27.40 7.34
CA MET A 31 -1.02 -26.39 6.39
C MET A 31 -2.55 -26.44 6.26
N THR A 32 -3.14 -27.63 6.24
CA THR A 32 -4.60 -27.79 6.23
C THR A 32 -5.23 -27.20 7.51
N ALA A 33 -4.61 -27.45 8.68
CA ALA A 33 -5.05 -26.87 9.95
C ALA A 33 -4.95 -25.34 9.98
N LEU A 34 -4.06 -24.75 9.18
CA LEU A 34 -3.93 -23.29 9.00
C LEU A 34 -4.90 -22.71 7.94
N GLY A 35 -5.79 -23.54 7.37
CA GLY A 35 -6.77 -23.10 6.36
C GLY A 35 -6.30 -23.27 4.92
N GLY A 36 -5.16 -23.94 4.70
CA GLY A 36 -4.69 -24.30 3.36
C GLY A 36 -5.48 -25.44 2.73
N ALA A 37 -5.68 -25.40 1.43
CA ALA A 37 -6.25 -26.49 0.63
C ALA A 37 -5.15 -27.22 -0.14
N ARG A 38 -5.18 -28.56 -0.11
CA ARG A 38 -4.32 -29.34 -1.00
C ARG A 38 -4.82 -29.22 -2.43
N TRP A 39 -3.95 -28.76 -3.31
CA TRP A 39 -4.20 -28.58 -4.74
C TRP A 39 -3.57 -29.68 -5.60
N THR A 40 -4.10 -29.80 -6.79
CA THR A 40 -3.56 -30.57 -7.91
C THR A 40 -3.24 -29.63 -9.08
N ALA A 41 -2.78 -30.15 -10.21
CA ALA A 41 -2.55 -29.35 -11.40
C ALA A 41 -3.86 -28.70 -11.94
N ASP A 42 -5.03 -29.28 -11.63
CA ASP A 42 -6.34 -28.76 -12.08
C ASP A 42 -6.75 -27.49 -11.29
N ASP A 43 -6.15 -27.26 -10.13
CA ASP A 43 -6.47 -26.13 -9.24
C ASP A 43 -5.54 -24.91 -9.49
N LEU A 44 -4.61 -24.99 -10.42
CA LEU A 44 -3.60 -23.95 -10.66
C LEU A 44 -4.17 -22.61 -11.18
N ASN A 45 -5.44 -22.55 -11.54
CA ASN A 45 -6.14 -21.33 -11.95
C ASN A 45 -6.81 -20.56 -10.79
N ASP A 46 -6.80 -21.10 -9.57
CA ASP A 46 -7.36 -20.41 -8.39
C ASP A 46 -6.56 -19.12 -8.10
N SER A 47 -7.24 -18.10 -7.60
CA SER A 47 -6.62 -16.81 -7.29
C SER A 47 -5.89 -16.75 -5.94
N ALA A 48 -6.04 -17.77 -5.09
CA ALA A 48 -5.35 -17.84 -3.81
C ALA A 48 -3.84 -18.11 -3.99
N PRO A 49 -2.98 -17.64 -3.08
CA PRO A 49 -1.54 -17.91 -3.11
C PRO A 49 -1.22 -19.41 -3.08
N LEU A 50 -0.17 -19.81 -3.81
CA LEU A 50 0.27 -21.19 -3.89
C LEU A 50 1.60 -21.43 -3.17
N VAL A 51 1.65 -22.49 -2.35
CA VAL A 51 2.86 -23.01 -1.70
C VAL A 51 3.27 -24.33 -2.35
N TYR A 52 4.49 -24.41 -2.87
CA TYR A 52 5.08 -25.67 -3.36
C TYR A 52 5.81 -26.36 -2.21
N VAL A 53 5.37 -27.55 -1.82
CA VAL A 53 5.95 -28.32 -0.72
C VAL A 53 6.99 -29.29 -1.28
N MET A 54 8.25 -28.97 -1.10
CA MET A 54 9.37 -29.79 -1.63
C MET A 54 9.57 -31.04 -0.77
N ALA A 55 9.06 -32.19 -1.23
CA ALA A 55 9.14 -33.41 -0.46
C ALA A 55 10.57 -33.99 -0.42
N THR A 56 11.28 -34.00 -1.55
CA THR A 56 12.62 -34.60 -1.68
C THR A 56 13.43 -33.87 -2.76
N GLY A 57 14.74 -34.14 -2.82
CA GLY A 57 15.56 -33.81 -4.01
C GLY A 57 15.16 -34.62 -5.24
N GLY A 58 15.58 -34.18 -6.41
CA GLY A 58 15.22 -34.76 -7.70
C GLY A 58 13.82 -34.37 -8.18
N THR A 59 13.26 -33.33 -7.58
CA THR A 59 11.92 -32.77 -7.89
C THR A 59 11.97 -31.43 -8.63
N GLU A 60 13.18 -30.92 -8.89
CA GLU A 60 13.43 -29.60 -9.46
C GLU A 60 12.71 -29.41 -10.80
N GLY A 61 12.83 -30.39 -11.71
CA GLY A 61 12.13 -30.34 -13.00
C GLY A 61 10.62 -30.42 -12.90
N ALA A 62 10.10 -31.18 -11.93
CA ALA A 62 8.65 -31.27 -11.68
C ALA A 62 8.09 -29.94 -11.13
N LEU A 63 8.83 -29.27 -10.24
CA LEU A 63 8.45 -27.96 -9.73
C LEU A 63 8.47 -26.91 -10.84
N LEU A 64 9.54 -26.83 -11.63
CA LEU A 64 9.62 -25.88 -12.75
C LEU A 64 8.44 -26.03 -13.71
N ALA A 65 8.04 -27.26 -14.03
CA ALA A 65 6.88 -27.51 -14.88
C ALA A 65 5.55 -27.04 -14.25
N LEU A 66 5.36 -27.23 -12.94
CA LEU A 66 4.18 -26.70 -12.21
C LEU A 66 4.20 -25.18 -12.14
N TYR A 67 5.37 -24.59 -11.89
CA TYR A 67 5.54 -23.14 -11.86
C TYR A 67 5.22 -22.50 -13.22
N GLU A 68 5.74 -23.06 -14.34
CA GLU A 68 5.43 -22.58 -15.68
C GLU A 68 3.92 -22.63 -15.98
N GLN A 69 3.24 -23.72 -15.59
CA GLN A 69 1.79 -23.83 -15.73
C GLN A 69 1.07 -22.76 -14.89
N ARG A 70 1.49 -22.56 -13.64
CA ARG A 70 0.91 -21.53 -12.77
C ARG A 70 1.12 -20.14 -13.33
N GLN A 71 2.33 -19.81 -13.81
CA GLN A 71 2.64 -18.52 -14.41
C GLN A 71 1.84 -18.21 -15.68
N ALA A 72 1.50 -19.23 -16.46
CA ALA A 72 0.62 -19.07 -17.62
C ALA A 72 -0.83 -18.69 -17.23
N LEU A 73 -1.28 -19.08 -16.03
CA LEU A 73 -2.64 -18.83 -15.51
C LEU A 73 -2.69 -17.61 -14.58
N VAL A 74 -1.67 -17.42 -13.76
CA VAL A 74 -1.53 -16.31 -12.79
C VAL A 74 -0.16 -15.65 -13.00
N PRO A 75 -0.01 -14.83 -14.02
CA PRO A 75 1.29 -14.25 -14.39
C PRO A 75 1.91 -13.40 -13.28
N GLY A 76 3.19 -13.61 -13.02
CA GLY A 76 4.00 -12.82 -12.08
C GLY A 76 3.63 -13.03 -10.60
N GLU A 77 2.98 -14.14 -10.25
CA GLU A 77 2.85 -14.54 -8.85
C GLU A 77 4.22 -14.94 -8.32
N PRO A 78 4.67 -14.38 -7.17
CA PRO A 78 5.91 -14.80 -6.54
C PRO A 78 5.85 -16.25 -6.07
N VAL A 79 6.97 -16.96 -6.18
CA VAL A 79 7.03 -18.38 -5.77
C VAL A 79 7.26 -18.51 -4.26
N VAL A 80 6.48 -19.35 -3.60
CA VAL A 80 6.69 -19.73 -2.19
C VAL A 80 7.03 -21.22 -2.13
N LEU A 81 8.28 -21.53 -1.76
CA LEU A 81 8.76 -22.90 -1.59
C LEU A 81 8.79 -23.25 -0.10
N LEU A 82 8.14 -24.32 0.31
CA LEU A 82 8.30 -24.89 1.65
C LEU A 82 9.36 -25.98 1.61
N ALA A 83 10.44 -25.79 2.36
CA ALA A 83 11.52 -26.74 2.55
C ALA A 83 11.55 -27.26 4.00
N HIS A 84 12.07 -28.47 4.18
CA HIS A 84 12.24 -29.11 5.48
C HIS A 84 13.59 -29.83 5.59
N PRO A 85 14.04 -30.22 6.82
CA PRO A 85 15.26 -30.99 7.00
C PRO A 85 15.11 -32.42 6.45
N GLY A 86 16.15 -32.89 5.80
CA GLY A 86 16.22 -34.26 5.25
C GLY A 86 15.69 -34.37 3.82
N ASN A 87 15.88 -35.57 3.26
CA ASN A 87 15.47 -35.98 1.91
C ASN A 87 15.88 -34.99 0.79
N ASN A 88 16.90 -34.16 0.99
CA ASN A 88 17.35 -33.12 0.07
C ASN A 88 16.27 -32.10 -0.33
N SER A 89 15.26 -31.89 0.53
CA SER A 89 14.22 -30.88 0.29
C SER A 89 14.81 -29.46 0.19
N LEU A 90 15.64 -29.06 1.15
CA LEU A 90 16.26 -27.72 1.14
C LEU A 90 17.24 -27.52 -0.03
N PRO A 91 18.19 -28.45 -0.34
CA PRO A 91 19.04 -28.30 -1.52
C PRO A 91 18.26 -28.14 -2.83
N ALA A 92 17.20 -28.93 -3.03
CA ALA A 92 16.35 -28.83 -4.22
C ALA A 92 15.62 -27.48 -4.29
N SER A 93 15.12 -26.99 -3.15
CA SER A 93 14.48 -25.67 -3.08
C SER A 93 15.46 -24.54 -3.42
N LEU A 94 16.69 -24.60 -2.92
CA LEU A 94 17.74 -23.61 -3.22
C LEU A 94 18.08 -23.59 -4.71
N GLU A 95 18.25 -24.77 -5.32
CA GLU A 95 18.57 -24.88 -6.74
C GLU A 95 17.46 -24.32 -7.63
N VAL A 96 16.20 -24.66 -7.33
CA VAL A 96 15.05 -24.16 -8.10
C VAL A 96 14.87 -22.67 -7.94
N LEU A 97 14.92 -22.15 -6.71
CA LEU A 97 14.72 -20.72 -6.49
C LEU A 97 15.84 -19.90 -7.17
N ALA A 98 17.09 -20.37 -7.08
CA ALA A 98 18.21 -19.72 -7.77
C ALA A 98 17.99 -19.68 -9.29
N ARG A 99 17.49 -20.76 -9.88
CA ARG A 99 17.16 -20.80 -11.31
C ARG A 99 16.03 -19.82 -11.65
N LEU A 100 14.95 -19.82 -10.89
CA LEU A 100 13.82 -18.93 -11.11
C LEU A 100 14.22 -17.46 -10.99
N GLN A 101 15.07 -17.11 -10.01
CA GLN A 101 15.61 -15.75 -9.85
C GLN A 101 16.52 -15.33 -11.00
N GLN A 102 17.31 -16.26 -11.58
CA GLN A 102 18.07 -15.98 -12.80
C GLN A 102 17.17 -15.65 -14.00
N ASP A 103 15.95 -16.19 -14.02
CA ASP A 103 14.95 -15.92 -15.05
C ASP A 103 14.06 -14.71 -14.68
N GLY A 104 14.38 -13.96 -13.59
CA GLY A 104 13.68 -12.75 -13.15
C GLY A 104 12.44 -12.99 -12.27
N ALA A 105 12.20 -14.22 -11.83
CA ALA A 105 11.08 -14.50 -10.93
C ALA A 105 11.39 -14.05 -9.50
N GLN A 106 10.36 -13.58 -8.80
CA GLN A 106 10.42 -13.25 -7.37
C GLN A 106 9.94 -14.42 -6.51
N GLY A 107 10.41 -14.50 -5.28
CA GLY A 107 9.95 -15.52 -4.34
C GLY A 107 10.92 -15.83 -3.22
N ARG A 108 10.51 -16.77 -2.36
CA ARG A 108 11.30 -17.15 -1.20
C ARG A 108 11.14 -18.62 -0.81
N ILE A 109 12.10 -19.10 -0.01
CA ILE A 109 12.02 -20.39 0.66
C ILE A 109 11.59 -20.15 2.10
N VAL A 110 10.52 -20.82 2.51
CA VAL A 110 10.11 -20.95 3.91
C VAL A 110 10.66 -22.29 4.43
N TYR A 111 11.53 -22.23 5.43
CA TYR A 111 12.16 -23.43 6.00
C TYR A 111 11.49 -23.79 7.32
N LEU A 112 10.83 -24.96 7.38
CA LEU A 112 10.21 -25.52 8.57
C LEU A 112 11.09 -26.64 9.13
N ARG A 113 11.64 -26.46 10.33
CA ARG A 113 12.46 -27.49 11.02
C ARG A 113 11.64 -28.71 11.45
N GLY A 114 10.34 -28.57 11.53
CA GLY A 114 9.34 -29.58 11.85
C GLY A 114 7.94 -29.01 11.60
N ALA A 115 6.93 -29.86 11.55
CA ALA A 115 5.54 -29.43 11.31
C ALA A 115 5.02 -28.42 12.34
N ASP A 116 5.56 -28.42 13.56
CA ASP A 116 5.18 -27.52 14.66
C ASP A 116 6.23 -26.41 14.90
N ASP A 117 7.07 -26.10 13.90
CA ASP A 117 8.02 -24.99 13.98
C ASP A 117 7.29 -23.65 13.92
N GLU A 118 6.91 -23.09 15.06
CA GLU A 118 6.15 -21.82 15.16
C GLU A 118 6.82 -20.67 14.41
N ARG A 119 8.17 -20.58 14.45
CA ARG A 119 8.90 -19.53 13.71
C ARG A 119 8.77 -19.71 12.20
N GLY A 120 8.92 -20.95 11.72
CA GLY A 120 8.76 -21.26 10.31
C GLY A 120 7.31 -21.04 9.85
N LEU A 121 6.32 -21.39 10.68
CA LEU A 121 4.91 -21.15 10.38
C LEU A 121 4.56 -19.66 10.35
N ALA A 122 5.15 -18.85 11.23
CA ALA A 122 5.02 -17.38 11.15
C ALA A 122 5.62 -16.82 9.86
N ALA A 123 6.78 -17.33 9.43
CA ALA A 123 7.39 -16.96 8.15
C ALA A 123 6.55 -17.41 6.94
N LEU A 124 5.83 -18.52 7.05
CA LEU A 124 4.87 -18.96 6.03
C LEU A 124 3.67 -18.00 5.93
N ASP A 125 3.07 -17.62 7.06
CA ASP A 125 1.97 -16.66 7.09
C ASP A 125 2.38 -15.31 6.51
N GLU A 126 3.61 -14.86 6.84
CA GLU A 126 4.20 -13.66 6.26
C GLU A 126 4.38 -13.78 4.74
N ALA A 127 4.95 -14.88 4.24
CA ALA A 127 5.13 -15.12 2.81
C ALA A 127 3.80 -15.12 2.05
N LEU A 128 2.77 -15.76 2.61
CA LEU A 128 1.43 -15.77 2.03
C LEU A 128 0.79 -14.38 2.03
N HIS A 129 1.05 -13.59 3.09
CA HIS A 129 0.63 -12.19 3.12
C HIS A 129 1.29 -11.39 2.00
N ASP A 130 2.58 -11.57 1.80
CA ASP A 130 3.34 -10.84 0.79
C ASP A 130 2.84 -11.11 -0.63
N VAL A 131 2.59 -12.39 -0.93
CA VAL A 131 1.97 -12.77 -2.21
C VAL A 131 0.57 -12.16 -2.34
N GLY A 132 -0.21 -12.17 -1.26
CA GLY A 132 -1.54 -11.53 -1.22
C GLY A 132 -1.48 -10.03 -1.49
N VAL A 133 -0.52 -9.30 -0.90
CA VAL A 133 -0.29 -7.87 -1.16
C VAL A 133 0.09 -7.64 -2.62
N ARG A 134 0.99 -8.45 -3.18
CA ARG A 134 1.38 -8.36 -4.58
C ARG A 134 0.18 -8.58 -5.53
N SER A 135 -0.65 -9.57 -5.23
CA SER A 135 -1.88 -9.85 -5.97
C SER A 135 -2.89 -8.71 -5.87
N ALA A 136 -3.08 -8.15 -4.67
CA ALA A 136 -3.97 -7.01 -4.45
C ALA A 136 -3.51 -5.76 -5.22
N LEU A 137 -2.20 -5.46 -5.20
CA LEU A 137 -1.65 -4.37 -6.01
C LEU A 137 -1.90 -4.58 -7.50
N ARG A 138 -1.69 -5.78 -8.02
CA ARG A 138 -1.91 -6.11 -9.44
C ARG A 138 -3.36 -6.02 -9.88
N SER A 139 -4.30 -6.28 -8.98
CA SER A 139 -5.73 -6.15 -9.26
C SER A 139 -6.27 -4.75 -9.01
N ALA A 140 -5.53 -3.89 -8.31
CA ALA A 140 -5.95 -2.57 -7.92
C ALA A 140 -6.12 -1.61 -9.11
N ARG A 141 -7.05 -0.69 -8.97
CA ARG A 141 -7.35 0.37 -9.92
C ARG A 141 -7.13 1.73 -9.24
N ILE A 142 -6.16 2.50 -9.73
CA ILE A 142 -5.86 3.83 -9.22
C ILE A 142 -6.42 4.88 -10.19
N GLY A 143 -7.37 5.70 -9.73
CA GLY A 143 -7.89 6.83 -10.50
C GLY A 143 -6.91 8.00 -10.46
N LEU A 144 -6.47 8.46 -11.63
CA LEU A 144 -5.80 9.75 -11.78
C LEU A 144 -6.85 10.77 -12.24
N VAL A 145 -7.39 11.54 -11.29
CA VAL A 145 -8.43 12.53 -11.54
C VAL A 145 -7.77 13.86 -11.93
N GLY A 146 -7.84 14.21 -13.19
CA GLY A 146 -7.07 15.24 -13.84
C GLY A 146 -5.73 14.73 -14.36
N ALA A 147 -4.67 15.42 -14.01
CA ALA A 147 -3.28 15.07 -14.34
C ALA A 147 -2.39 15.28 -13.10
N PRO A 148 -1.13 14.85 -13.07
CA PRO A 148 -0.18 15.30 -12.08
C PRO A 148 -0.06 16.83 -12.08
N SER A 149 0.11 17.43 -10.91
CA SER A 149 0.41 18.86 -10.80
C SER A 149 1.76 19.19 -11.43
N ASP A 150 1.88 20.36 -12.05
CA ASP A 150 3.03 20.72 -12.88
C ASP A 150 4.37 20.79 -12.10
N TRP A 151 4.31 20.96 -10.78
CA TRP A 151 5.49 20.94 -9.90
C TRP A 151 5.95 19.54 -9.50
N LEU A 152 5.18 18.49 -9.77
CA LEU A 152 5.55 17.09 -9.48
C LEU A 152 6.49 16.53 -10.56
N VAL A 153 7.61 17.20 -10.77
CA VAL A 153 8.53 16.90 -11.87
C VAL A 153 9.27 15.56 -11.74
N ALA A 154 9.33 15.00 -10.53
CA ALA A 154 9.92 13.69 -10.23
C ALA A 154 8.87 12.62 -9.85
N SER A 155 7.63 13.02 -9.61
CA SER A 155 6.57 12.15 -9.05
C SER A 155 5.43 11.88 -10.04
N SER A 156 5.70 12.05 -11.33
CA SER A 156 4.75 11.89 -12.43
C SER A 156 5.22 10.80 -13.39
N PRO A 157 5.30 9.53 -12.95
CA PRO A 157 5.68 8.42 -13.83
C PRO A 157 4.64 8.21 -14.92
N ASP A 158 5.09 7.64 -16.05
CA ASP A 158 4.13 7.12 -17.02
C ASP A 158 3.22 6.08 -16.34
N PRO A 159 1.89 6.13 -16.54
CA PRO A 159 0.97 5.10 -16.04
C PRO A 159 1.40 3.66 -16.34
N ALA A 160 2.10 3.42 -17.45
CA ALA A 160 2.65 2.11 -17.78
C ALA A 160 3.71 1.65 -16.76
N VAL A 161 4.58 2.56 -16.28
CA VAL A 161 5.58 2.23 -15.26
C VAL A 161 4.90 1.77 -13.96
N VAL A 162 3.82 2.43 -13.55
CA VAL A 162 3.04 2.01 -12.38
C VAL A 162 2.50 0.60 -12.55
N SER A 163 1.93 0.31 -13.73
CA SER A 163 1.34 -1.01 -14.01
C SER A 163 2.40 -2.11 -14.16
N ASP A 164 3.50 -1.82 -14.84
CA ASP A 164 4.54 -2.80 -15.15
C ASP A 164 5.36 -3.17 -13.91
N VAL A 165 5.71 -2.19 -13.09
CA VAL A 165 6.56 -2.40 -11.91
C VAL A 165 5.72 -2.78 -10.68
N TRP A 166 4.68 -2.01 -10.37
CA TRP A 166 3.90 -2.19 -9.15
C TRP A 166 2.64 -3.03 -9.34
N GLY A 167 2.05 -3.01 -10.53
CA GLY A 167 0.89 -3.79 -10.89
C GLY A 167 -0.43 -3.04 -11.04
N PRO A 168 -0.72 -1.96 -10.27
CA PRO A 168 -2.02 -1.28 -10.34
C PRO A 168 -2.32 -0.72 -11.72
N ARG A 169 -3.56 -0.87 -12.16
CA ARG A 169 -4.03 -0.22 -13.39
C ARG A 169 -4.37 1.24 -13.09
N VAL A 170 -3.70 2.18 -13.74
CA VAL A 170 -4.06 3.59 -13.70
C VAL A 170 -5.24 3.87 -14.63
N VAL A 171 -6.28 4.50 -14.08
CA VAL A 171 -7.48 4.93 -14.80
C VAL A 171 -7.45 6.45 -14.91
N LEU A 172 -7.29 6.96 -16.14
CA LEU A 172 -7.28 8.40 -16.40
C LEU A 172 -8.72 8.91 -16.38
N ILE A 173 -9.02 9.88 -15.52
CA ILE A 173 -10.36 10.46 -15.34
C ILE A 173 -10.24 11.97 -15.55
N PRO A 174 -10.88 12.54 -16.58
CA PRO A 174 -10.88 13.98 -16.81
C PRO A 174 -11.54 14.75 -15.65
N LEU A 175 -11.08 15.98 -15.36
CA LEU A 175 -11.71 16.83 -14.32
C LEU A 175 -13.16 17.18 -14.65
N GLU A 176 -13.52 17.26 -15.93
CA GLU A 176 -14.88 17.50 -16.39
C GLU A 176 -15.86 16.38 -15.97
N GLU A 177 -15.34 15.15 -15.79
CA GLU A 177 -16.14 14.03 -15.27
C GLU A 177 -16.41 14.22 -13.77
N LEU A 178 -15.41 14.69 -13.01
CA LEU A 178 -15.62 15.09 -11.62
C LEU A 178 -16.61 16.24 -11.50
N ASP A 179 -16.49 17.27 -12.34
CA ASP A 179 -17.41 18.39 -12.37
C ASP A 179 -18.85 17.92 -12.59
N SER A 180 -19.07 17.04 -13.56
CA SER A 180 -20.38 16.44 -13.84
C SER A 180 -20.90 15.62 -12.66
N ALA A 181 -20.02 14.86 -11.99
CA ALA A 181 -20.37 14.06 -10.83
C ALA A 181 -20.73 14.94 -9.62
N MET A 182 -20.03 16.06 -9.42
CA MET A 182 -20.34 17.07 -8.39
C MET A 182 -21.69 17.74 -8.63
N GLU A 183 -22.02 18.09 -9.87
CA GLU A 183 -23.31 18.70 -10.23
C GLU A 183 -24.47 17.73 -10.02
N ALA A 184 -24.24 16.43 -10.23
CA ALA A 184 -25.23 15.38 -10.01
C ALA A 184 -25.36 14.98 -8.52
N ALA A 185 -24.55 15.53 -7.59
CA ALA A 185 -24.64 15.23 -6.18
C ALA A 185 -25.99 15.72 -5.58
N SER A 186 -26.66 14.87 -4.82
CA SER A 186 -27.92 15.26 -4.20
C SER A 186 -27.68 16.28 -3.07
N GLY A 187 -28.56 17.27 -2.95
CA GLY A 187 -28.48 18.24 -1.88
C GLY A 187 -28.55 17.62 -0.47
N GLU A 188 -29.25 16.50 -0.32
CA GLU A 188 -29.33 15.76 0.94
C GLU A 188 -27.98 15.12 1.30
N ALA A 189 -27.31 14.43 0.37
CA ALA A 189 -26.00 13.83 0.60
C ALA A 189 -24.95 14.90 0.95
N VAL A 190 -24.95 16.02 0.23
CA VAL A 190 -24.08 17.17 0.50
C VAL A 190 -24.33 17.73 1.91
N ALA A 191 -25.58 17.89 2.32
CA ALA A 191 -25.92 18.40 3.65
C ALA A 191 -25.50 17.44 4.77
N ILE A 192 -25.65 16.13 4.57
CA ILE A 192 -25.20 15.10 5.52
C ILE A 192 -23.66 15.15 5.66
N GLY A 193 -22.92 15.21 4.56
CA GLY A 193 -21.46 15.31 4.58
C GLY A 193 -20.98 16.58 5.29
N ALA A 194 -21.57 17.74 4.99
CA ALA A 194 -21.26 19.00 5.64
C ALA A 194 -21.53 18.96 7.15
N ALA A 195 -22.66 18.38 7.56
CA ALA A 195 -23.02 18.23 8.98
C ALA A 195 -22.07 17.28 9.71
N SER A 196 -21.68 16.16 9.08
CA SER A 196 -20.70 15.20 9.63
C SER A 196 -19.34 15.86 9.86
N LEU A 197 -18.87 16.62 8.88
CA LEU A 197 -17.60 17.33 8.96
C LEU A 197 -17.60 18.36 10.10
N ALA A 198 -18.60 19.22 10.15
CA ALA A 198 -18.73 20.24 11.19
C ALA A 198 -18.95 19.63 12.58
N GLY A 199 -19.77 18.58 12.68
CA GLY A 199 -20.12 17.95 13.95
C GLY A 199 -18.97 17.20 14.62
N GLY A 200 -17.97 16.74 13.85
CA GLY A 200 -16.77 16.10 14.38
C GLY A 200 -15.62 17.06 14.73
N ALA A 201 -15.68 18.30 14.23
CA ALA A 201 -14.64 19.29 14.48
C ALA A 201 -14.80 19.95 15.87
N THR A 202 -13.67 20.21 16.52
CA THR A 202 -13.65 20.99 17.78
C THR A 202 -13.86 22.48 17.55
N ASP A 203 -13.54 22.96 16.35
CA ASP A 203 -13.71 24.37 15.95
C ASP A 203 -13.74 24.50 14.41
N THR A 204 -14.39 25.55 13.93
CA THR A 204 -14.37 25.97 12.51
C THR A 204 -13.92 27.43 12.47
N VAL A 205 -12.72 27.70 12.03
CA VAL A 205 -12.04 28.98 12.19
C VAL A 205 -12.42 29.96 11.06
N GLU A 206 -12.02 29.66 9.82
CA GLU A 206 -12.28 30.52 8.67
C GLU A 206 -13.44 30.02 7.79
N PRO A 207 -13.65 28.68 7.59
CA PRO A 207 -14.65 28.21 6.64
C PRO A 207 -16.09 28.61 7.01
N SER A 208 -16.86 28.94 5.99
CA SER A 208 -18.30 29.21 6.09
C SER A 208 -19.15 27.94 5.88
N ALA A 209 -20.46 28.05 6.11
CA ALA A 209 -21.41 26.97 5.77
C ALA A 209 -21.45 26.66 4.26
N ALA A 210 -21.16 27.64 3.41
CA ALA A 210 -21.04 27.42 1.97
C ALA A 210 -19.79 26.56 1.63
N ASP A 211 -18.65 26.83 2.27
CA ASP A 211 -17.42 26.05 2.09
C ASP A 211 -17.63 24.58 2.53
N LEU A 212 -18.32 24.37 3.67
CA LEU A 212 -18.70 23.01 4.11
C LEU A 212 -19.53 22.27 3.07
N SER A 213 -20.49 22.96 2.45
CA SER A 213 -21.32 22.35 1.41
C SER A 213 -20.52 22.05 0.15
N GLU A 214 -19.63 22.95 -0.29
CA GLU A 214 -18.85 22.73 -1.51
C GLU A 214 -17.80 21.62 -1.37
N VAL A 215 -17.06 21.53 -0.25
CA VAL A 215 -16.13 20.41 -0.04
C VAL A 215 -16.85 19.08 0.09
N SER A 216 -18.07 19.07 0.65
CA SER A 216 -18.91 17.87 0.68
C SER A 216 -19.42 17.49 -0.72
N ARG A 217 -19.64 18.46 -1.59
CA ARG A 217 -19.98 18.21 -3.01
C ARG A 217 -18.81 17.57 -3.76
N VAL A 218 -17.58 18.04 -3.51
CA VAL A 218 -16.36 17.41 -4.04
C VAL A 218 -16.27 15.95 -3.58
N HIS A 219 -16.51 15.69 -2.30
CA HIS A 219 -16.52 14.33 -1.74
C HIS A 219 -17.55 13.44 -2.43
N GLU A 220 -18.79 13.88 -2.59
CA GLU A 220 -19.84 13.11 -3.27
C GLU A 220 -19.50 12.84 -4.74
N GLY A 221 -18.89 13.84 -5.43
CA GLY A 221 -18.40 13.66 -6.80
C GLY A 221 -17.34 12.58 -6.88
N LEU A 222 -16.30 12.65 -6.05
CA LEU A 222 -15.23 11.65 -6.02
C LEU A 222 -15.74 10.26 -5.60
N ARG A 223 -16.63 10.17 -4.61
CA ARG A 223 -17.26 8.92 -4.19
C ARG A 223 -18.02 8.25 -5.35
N ARG A 224 -18.67 9.04 -6.19
CA ARG A 224 -19.35 8.56 -7.38
C ARG A 224 -18.35 8.02 -8.41
N LEU A 225 -17.26 8.75 -8.70
CA LEU A 225 -16.21 8.27 -9.60
C LEU A 225 -15.56 6.96 -9.10
N VAL A 226 -15.33 6.85 -7.79
CA VAL A 226 -14.86 5.61 -7.17
C VAL A 226 -15.76 4.43 -7.50
N ALA A 227 -17.07 4.60 -7.35
CA ALA A 227 -18.04 3.55 -7.63
C ALA A 227 -18.14 3.22 -9.14
N GLU A 228 -18.21 4.23 -10.00
CA GLU A 228 -18.34 4.09 -11.46
C GLU A 228 -17.11 3.42 -12.08
N HIS A 229 -15.92 3.82 -11.67
CA HIS A 229 -14.66 3.27 -12.18
C HIS A 229 -14.12 2.09 -11.35
N ARG A 230 -14.79 1.71 -10.25
CA ARG A 230 -14.37 0.63 -9.33
C ARG A 230 -12.93 0.86 -8.85
N LEU A 231 -12.68 2.00 -8.27
CA LEU A 231 -11.33 2.39 -7.82
C LEU A 231 -11.04 1.86 -6.42
N ASP A 232 -9.84 1.35 -6.22
CA ASP A 232 -9.29 0.97 -4.92
C ASP A 232 -8.51 2.14 -4.29
N ALA A 233 -7.98 3.02 -5.15
CA ALA A 233 -7.32 4.24 -4.75
C ALA A 233 -7.53 5.32 -5.81
N LEU A 234 -7.27 6.58 -5.45
CA LEU A 234 -7.23 7.68 -6.41
C LEU A 234 -6.22 8.76 -6.00
N THR A 235 -5.87 9.62 -6.95
CA THR A 235 -5.21 10.89 -6.70
C THR A 235 -5.86 11.99 -7.50
N LEU A 236 -5.89 13.20 -6.95
CA LEU A 236 -6.65 14.33 -7.47
C LEU A 236 -5.74 15.51 -7.77
N ARG A 237 -5.85 16.09 -8.96
CA ARG A 237 -5.26 17.40 -9.28
C ARG A 237 -6.04 18.53 -8.58
N CYS A 238 -5.84 18.66 -7.26
CA CYS A 238 -6.69 19.45 -6.38
C CYS A 238 -6.63 20.97 -6.63
N PHE A 239 -5.50 21.52 -7.06
CA PHE A 239 -5.35 22.98 -7.31
C PHE A 239 -6.20 23.48 -8.46
N ASP A 240 -6.50 22.67 -9.46
CA ASP A 240 -7.39 23.06 -10.55
C ASP A 240 -8.82 23.25 -10.04
N ILE A 241 -9.25 22.46 -9.03
CA ILE A 241 -10.55 22.66 -8.35
C ILE A 241 -10.55 23.95 -7.53
N VAL A 242 -9.45 24.25 -6.85
CA VAL A 242 -9.30 25.51 -6.11
C VAL A 242 -9.47 26.70 -7.05
N LEU A 243 -8.81 26.66 -8.20
CA LEU A 243 -8.87 27.76 -9.18
C LEU A 243 -10.21 27.85 -9.90
N ALA A 244 -10.80 26.73 -10.27
CA ALA A 244 -12.04 26.71 -11.05
C ALA A 244 -13.31 26.90 -10.20
N ARG A 245 -13.32 26.39 -8.95
CA ARG A 245 -14.52 26.34 -8.11
C ARG A 245 -14.40 27.06 -6.78
N GLY A 246 -13.24 27.58 -6.43
CA GLY A 246 -13.01 28.25 -5.14
C GLY A 246 -13.13 27.35 -3.93
N THR A 247 -12.93 26.04 -4.09
CA THR A 247 -13.02 25.03 -3.04
C THR A 247 -11.81 24.08 -3.05
N SER A 248 -11.67 23.19 -2.06
CA SER A 248 -10.55 22.26 -1.94
C SER A 248 -10.99 20.79 -1.95
N GLY A 249 -10.06 19.90 -2.36
CA GLY A 249 -10.25 18.45 -2.29
C GLY A 249 -9.87 17.80 -0.96
N CYS A 250 -9.25 18.54 -0.04
CA CYS A 250 -8.58 17.97 1.15
C CYS A 250 -9.50 17.14 2.03
N PHE A 251 -10.71 17.64 2.31
CA PHE A 251 -11.72 16.89 3.05
C PHE A 251 -12.14 15.61 2.34
N ALA A 252 -12.39 15.69 1.04
CA ALA A 252 -12.84 14.55 0.25
C ALA A 252 -11.79 13.41 0.25
N LEU A 253 -10.51 13.74 0.12
CA LEU A 253 -9.41 12.79 0.16
C LEU A 253 -9.25 12.15 1.55
N SER A 254 -9.42 12.93 2.62
CA SER A 254 -9.47 12.45 4.00
C SER A 254 -10.59 11.42 4.21
N GLU A 255 -11.82 11.77 3.85
CA GLU A 255 -13.02 10.92 4.01
C GLU A 255 -12.93 9.62 3.19
N LEU A 256 -12.45 9.70 1.95
CA LEU A 256 -12.28 8.52 1.11
C LEU A 256 -11.26 7.55 1.72
N THR A 257 -10.15 8.08 2.24
CA THR A 257 -9.14 7.25 2.93
C THR A 257 -9.72 6.59 4.17
N ASP A 258 -10.50 7.30 4.98
CA ASP A 258 -11.21 6.76 6.15
C ASP A 258 -12.25 5.70 5.75
N ALA A 259 -12.87 5.84 4.57
CA ALA A 259 -13.79 4.86 3.99
C ALA A 259 -13.08 3.65 3.32
N GLY A 260 -11.75 3.61 3.34
CA GLY A 260 -10.95 2.52 2.78
C GLY A 260 -10.51 2.70 1.32
N VAL A 261 -10.81 3.82 0.68
CA VAL A 261 -10.34 4.19 -0.66
C VAL A 261 -9.13 5.10 -0.50
N ILE A 262 -7.94 4.54 -0.67
CA ILE A 262 -6.69 5.28 -0.49
C ILE A 262 -6.60 6.48 -1.42
N SER A 263 -6.39 7.68 -0.86
CA SER A 263 -6.50 8.91 -1.61
C SER A 263 -5.25 9.79 -1.49
N GLY A 264 -4.57 9.96 -2.62
CA GLY A 264 -3.44 10.87 -2.79
C GLY A 264 -3.88 12.27 -3.23
N CYS A 265 -3.00 13.23 -3.08
CA CYS A 265 -3.21 14.63 -3.47
C CYS A 265 -2.32 15.00 -4.65
N GLU A 266 -2.63 16.12 -5.33
CA GLU A 266 -1.83 16.74 -6.39
C GLU A 266 -1.64 15.90 -7.65
N GLY A 267 -2.35 14.78 -7.81
CA GLY A 267 -2.09 13.83 -8.90
C GLY A 267 -0.82 13.01 -8.71
N ASP A 268 -0.25 12.95 -7.49
CA ASP A 268 0.97 12.18 -7.18
C ASP A 268 0.70 10.68 -7.19
N LEU A 269 0.98 10.04 -8.33
CA LEU A 269 0.85 8.58 -8.49
C LEU A 269 1.84 7.81 -7.62
N VAL A 270 3.07 8.33 -7.47
CA VAL A 270 4.12 7.66 -6.68
C VAL A 270 3.71 7.57 -5.21
N SER A 271 3.25 8.68 -4.64
CA SER A 271 2.76 8.70 -3.25
C SER A 271 1.51 7.85 -3.10
N THR A 272 0.59 7.87 -4.09
CA THR A 272 -0.64 7.07 -4.02
C THR A 272 -0.35 5.57 -4.03
N VAL A 273 0.63 5.11 -4.83
CA VAL A 273 1.12 3.72 -4.79
C VAL A 273 1.74 3.42 -3.42
N GLY A 274 2.57 4.31 -2.89
CA GLY A 274 3.17 4.16 -1.56
C GLY A 274 2.13 4.07 -0.43
N LEU A 275 1.09 4.90 -0.47
CA LEU A 275 -0.04 4.84 0.45
C LEU A 275 -0.79 3.50 0.35
N LEU A 276 -1.12 3.07 -0.87
CA LEU A 276 -1.83 1.81 -1.10
C LEU A 276 -1.00 0.60 -0.65
N TRP A 277 0.29 0.57 -1.00
CA TRP A 277 1.21 -0.47 -0.56
C TRP A 277 1.34 -0.54 0.96
N ALA A 278 1.58 0.62 1.62
CA ALA A 278 1.66 0.70 3.07
C ALA A 278 0.37 0.17 3.73
N LYS A 279 -0.81 0.59 3.25
CA LYS A 279 -2.11 0.09 3.74
C LYS A 279 -2.25 -1.42 3.59
N LEU A 280 -1.95 -1.96 2.43
CA LEU A 280 -2.10 -3.39 2.15
C LEU A 280 -1.13 -4.23 2.98
N LEU A 281 0.11 -3.75 3.17
CA LEU A 281 1.14 -4.51 3.86
C LEU A 281 1.04 -4.44 5.38
N THR A 282 0.71 -3.26 5.94
CA THR A 282 0.70 -3.03 7.39
C THR A 282 -0.70 -3.13 8.00
N GLY A 283 -1.74 -2.89 7.20
CA GLY A 283 -3.12 -2.74 7.68
C GLY A 283 -3.42 -1.37 8.28
N GLU A 284 -2.39 -0.53 8.52
CA GLU A 284 -2.54 0.79 9.11
C GLU A 284 -3.12 1.81 8.12
N VAL A 285 -3.76 2.86 8.62
CA VAL A 285 -4.20 3.98 7.79
C VAL A 285 -2.99 4.86 7.49
N PRO A 286 -2.64 5.08 6.21
CA PRO A 286 -1.48 5.90 5.86
C PRO A 286 -1.89 7.38 5.70
N TRP A 287 -0.91 8.26 5.85
CA TRP A 287 -1.02 9.69 5.56
C TRP A 287 0.15 10.16 4.73
N MET A 288 -0.10 10.96 3.68
CA MET A 288 0.96 11.63 2.92
C MET A 288 1.16 13.06 3.42
N ALA A 289 2.41 13.50 3.51
CA ALA A 289 2.74 14.85 3.95
C ALA A 289 4.05 15.37 3.33
N ASN A 290 4.16 16.69 3.23
CA ASN A 290 5.36 17.38 2.82
C ASN A 290 6.38 17.41 3.96
N PRO A 291 7.66 17.06 3.74
CA PRO A 291 8.76 17.41 4.66
C PRO A 291 8.99 18.92 4.57
N SER A 292 8.45 19.65 5.54
CA SER A 292 8.45 21.12 5.54
C SER A 292 9.67 21.74 6.23
N GLU A 293 10.26 21.01 7.18
CA GLU A 293 11.48 21.41 7.88
C GLU A 293 12.31 20.16 8.20
N VAL A 294 13.63 20.31 8.22
CA VAL A 294 14.57 19.27 8.68
C VAL A 294 15.51 19.85 9.73
N ASP A 295 15.89 19.00 10.68
CA ASP A 295 16.84 19.29 11.75
C ASP A 295 17.86 18.13 11.76
N GLU A 296 18.99 18.35 11.08
CA GLU A 296 20.02 17.33 10.92
C GLU A 296 20.70 16.98 12.27
N ASP A 297 20.85 17.96 13.17
CA ASP A 297 21.47 17.75 14.48
C ASP A 297 20.61 16.84 15.38
N ALA A 298 19.29 17.01 15.32
CA ALA A 298 18.33 16.21 16.07
C ALA A 298 17.85 14.96 15.28
N ASN A 299 18.27 14.78 14.03
CA ASN A 299 17.75 13.79 13.10
C ASN A 299 16.21 13.77 13.09
N ALA A 300 15.61 14.93 12.88
CA ALA A 300 14.17 15.14 12.96
C ALA A 300 13.64 15.95 11.78
N LEU A 301 12.35 15.77 11.46
CA LEU A 301 11.68 16.56 10.41
C LEU A 301 10.27 16.95 10.83
N VAL A 302 9.77 18.03 10.24
CA VAL A 302 8.37 18.44 10.33
C VAL A 302 7.67 17.99 9.05
N LEU A 303 6.61 17.22 9.22
CA LEU A 303 5.70 16.81 8.15
C LEU A 303 4.42 17.64 8.24
N ALA A 304 3.96 18.16 7.11
CA ALA A 304 2.74 18.97 7.07
C ALA A 304 1.88 18.65 5.83
N HIS A 305 0.56 18.47 6.01
CA HIS A 305 -0.41 18.34 4.92
C HIS A 305 -1.85 18.65 5.39
N CYS A 306 -2.74 18.92 4.41
CA CYS A 306 -4.14 19.28 4.70
C CYS A 306 -5.12 18.10 4.59
N THR A 307 -4.69 16.90 4.18
CA THR A 307 -5.52 15.74 3.82
C THR A 307 -5.46 14.61 4.84
N VAL A 308 -5.14 14.93 6.11
CA VAL A 308 -5.03 13.87 7.13
C VAL A 308 -6.36 13.11 7.28
N PRO A 309 -6.36 11.76 7.27
CA PRO A 309 -7.53 10.98 7.64
C PRO A 309 -7.99 11.31 9.05
N ARG A 310 -9.30 11.53 9.24
CA ARG A 310 -9.84 11.91 10.56
C ARG A 310 -9.72 10.79 11.60
N THR A 311 -9.64 9.55 11.14
CA THR A 311 -9.40 8.38 12.01
C THR A 311 -7.98 8.33 12.60
N LEU A 312 -7.02 9.08 12.04
CA LEU A 312 -5.65 9.17 12.56
C LEU A 312 -5.47 10.23 13.64
N VAL A 313 -6.45 11.12 13.87
CA VAL A 313 -6.31 12.26 14.76
C VAL A 313 -7.18 12.11 16.01
N GLU A 314 -6.68 12.57 17.16
CA GLU A 314 -7.42 12.62 18.41
C GLU A 314 -8.50 13.69 18.39
N SER A 315 -8.25 14.78 17.66
CA SER A 315 -9.17 15.89 17.44
C SER A 315 -8.75 16.69 16.21
N TYR A 316 -9.66 17.48 15.65
CA TYR A 316 -9.34 18.35 14.53
C TYR A 316 -10.15 19.64 14.55
N ARG A 317 -9.58 20.68 13.94
CA ARG A 317 -10.27 21.93 13.59
C ARG A 317 -10.38 22.04 12.08
N LEU A 318 -11.38 22.76 11.62
CA LEU A 318 -11.54 23.10 10.20
C LEU A 318 -10.91 24.47 9.95
N ARG A 319 -9.97 24.49 9.02
CA ARG A 319 -9.27 25.68 8.56
C ARG A 319 -9.51 25.85 7.06
N SER A 320 -9.29 27.04 6.53
CA SER A 320 -9.13 27.19 5.08
C SER A 320 -7.90 26.45 4.57
N HIS A 321 -7.91 26.01 3.31
CA HIS A 321 -6.71 25.46 2.65
C HIS A 321 -5.56 26.47 2.75
N PHE A 322 -4.38 26.00 3.18
CA PHE A 322 -3.26 26.86 3.57
C PHE A 322 -2.87 27.87 2.49
N GLU A 323 -2.56 27.39 1.28
CA GLU A 323 -1.99 28.24 0.23
C GLU A 323 -3.00 29.16 -0.44
N SER A 324 -4.27 28.73 -0.53
CA SER A 324 -5.30 29.49 -1.24
C SER A 324 -6.23 30.31 -0.34
N GLY A 325 -6.31 29.95 0.94
CA GLY A 325 -7.30 30.53 1.86
C GLY A 325 -8.76 30.11 1.54
N LEU A 326 -8.98 29.20 0.59
CA LEU A 326 -10.29 28.74 0.11
C LEU A 326 -10.61 27.33 0.60
N GLY A 327 -11.89 26.95 0.53
CA GLY A 327 -12.31 25.59 0.89
C GLY A 327 -11.94 25.18 2.31
N ILE A 328 -11.66 23.89 2.53
CA ILE A 328 -11.37 23.35 3.86
C ILE A 328 -10.14 22.46 3.83
N GLY A 329 -9.17 22.77 4.72
CA GLY A 329 -8.08 21.90 5.14
C GLY A 329 -8.32 21.42 6.57
N ILE A 330 -7.92 20.19 6.86
CA ILE A 330 -8.02 19.62 8.19
C ILE A 330 -6.78 19.97 9.00
N GLN A 331 -6.95 20.57 10.18
CA GLN A 331 -5.91 20.76 11.18
C GLN A 331 -6.08 19.74 12.29
N GLY A 332 -5.45 18.59 12.12
CA GLY A 332 -5.57 17.47 13.03
C GLY A 332 -4.47 17.44 14.09
N GLN A 333 -4.80 16.90 15.26
CA GLN A 333 -3.86 16.58 16.33
C GLN A 333 -3.58 15.08 16.27
N LEU A 334 -2.44 14.67 15.71
CA LEU A 334 -2.05 13.29 15.66
C LEU A 334 -1.54 12.83 17.04
N PRO A 335 -1.78 11.55 17.44
CA PRO A 335 -1.23 11.02 18.68
C PRO A 335 0.31 10.98 18.62
N LEU A 336 0.95 11.11 19.77
CA LEU A 336 2.39 10.86 19.89
C LEU A 336 2.66 9.36 19.84
N GLY A 337 3.78 8.94 19.27
CA GLY A 337 4.15 7.53 19.23
C GLY A 337 4.92 7.10 17.99
N PRO A 338 5.19 5.79 17.89
CA PRO A 338 6.06 5.25 16.86
C PRO A 338 5.41 5.35 15.47
N VAL A 339 6.24 5.70 14.49
CA VAL A 339 5.84 5.79 13.09
C VAL A 339 6.93 5.25 12.17
N THR A 340 6.51 4.76 11.03
CA THR A 340 7.36 4.44 9.89
C THR A 340 7.09 5.45 8.78
N LEU A 341 8.15 5.96 8.20
CA LEU A 341 8.12 6.89 7.07
C LEU A 341 8.69 6.20 5.83
N LEU A 342 8.07 6.41 4.69
CA LEU A 342 8.56 5.88 3.43
C LEU A 342 8.37 6.86 2.26
N ARG A 343 9.27 6.78 1.28
CA ARG A 343 9.11 7.43 -0.02
C ARG A 343 9.64 6.52 -1.11
N ILE A 344 8.78 6.24 -2.09
CA ILE A 344 9.15 5.59 -3.35
C ILE A 344 9.64 6.66 -4.32
N GLY A 345 10.60 6.33 -5.17
CA GLY A 345 11.10 7.22 -6.23
C GLY A 345 11.88 6.47 -7.30
N GLY A 346 12.66 7.22 -8.07
CA GLY A 346 13.32 6.70 -9.27
C GLY A 346 12.41 6.72 -10.50
N SER A 347 12.99 6.78 -11.69
CA SER A 347 12.22 6.84 -12.94
C SER A 347 11.38 5.59 -13.21
N MET A 348 11.77 4.46 -12.61
CA MET A 348 11.05 3.19 -12.65
C MET A 348 10.36 2.87 -11.32
N MET A 349 10.24 3.86 -10.40
CA MET A 349 9.70 3.66 -9.05
C MET A 349 10.41 2.52 -8.29
N ASP A 350 11.73 2.42 -8.47
CA ASP A 350 12.62 1.34 -8.03
C ASP A 350 13.61 1.81 -6.93
N ALA A 351 13.42 2.99 -6.39
CA ALA A 351 14.15 3.52 -5.24
C ALA A 351 13.23 3.68 -4.03
N LEU A 352 13.72 3.35 -2.86
CA LEU A 352 13.00 3.45 -1.60
C LEU A 352 13.83 4.20 -0.56
N TRP A 353 13.27 5.26 0.02
CA TRP A 353 13.72 5.81 1.30
C TRP A 353 12.78 5.31 2.40
N LEU A 354 13.37 4.84 3.49
CA LEU A 354 12.62 4.22 4.60
C LEU A 354 13.26 4.64 5.92
N ALA A 355 12.42 5.10 6.86
CA ALA A 355 12.86 5.51 8.19
C ALA A 355 11.83 5.12 9.25
N GLU A 356 12.27 5.03 10.51
CA GLU A 356 11.42 4.90 11.69
C GLU A 356 11.74 5.97 12.70
N GLY A 357 10.74 6.35 13.47
CA GLY A 357 10.90 7.34 14.53
C GLY A 357 9.63 7.45 15.35
N GLU A 358 9.51 8.57 16.04
CA GLU A 358 8.36 8.89 16.87
C GLU A 358 7.81 10.27 16.51
N VAL A 359 6.48 10.39 16.44
CA VAL A 359 5.82 11.68 16.52
C VAL A 359 6.05 12.22 17.92
N VAL A 360 6.81 13.29 18.05
CA VAL A 360 7.20 13.89 19.34
C VAL A 360 6.42 15.15 19.67
N SER A 361 5.84 15.80 18.68
CA SER A 361 4.95 16.95 18.87
C SER A 361 4.09 17.21 17.63
N THR A 362 2.98 17.90 17.81
CA THR A 362 2.20 18.51 16.75
C THR A 362 2.54 20.00 16.62
N GLY A 363 2.22 20.61 15.48
CA GLY A 363 2.49 22.02 15.18
C GLY A 363 1.23 22.78 14.78
N ASP A 364 1.35 24.11 14.75
CA ASP A 364 0.28 25.04 14.35
C ASP A 364 0.83 26.27 13.59
N ALA A 365 2.02 26.13 12.96
CA ALA A 365 2.63 27.19 12.18
C ALA A 365 1.73 27.64 11.03
N GLU A 366 1.47 28.93 10.94
CA GLU A 366 0.52 29.51 9.96
C GLU A 366 1.07 29.50 8.53
N ASN A 367 2.37 29.35 8.36
CA ASN A 367 3.06 29.27 7.06
C ASN A 367 3.24 27.85 6.53
N LEU A 368 2.57 26.86 7.11
CA LEU A 368 2.60 25.45 6.68
C LEU A 368 1.18 24.92 6.46
N CYS A 369 1.09 23.79 5.77
CA CYS A 369 -0.16 23.02 5.68
C CYS A 369 -0.72 22.70 7.07
N ARG A 370 -2.03 22.56 7.18
CA ARG A 370 -2.77 22.67 8.44
C ARG A 370 -2.47 21.59 9.48
N THR A 371 -2.34 20.31 9.08
CA THR A 371 -1.92 19.26 10.01
C THR A 371 -0.40 19.17 9.99
N GLN A 372 0.23 19.23 11.16
CA GLN A 372 1.69 19.28 11.31
C GLN A 372 2.15 18.36 12.43
N VAL A 373 3.22 17.60 12.18
CA VAL A 373 3.89 16.77 13.18
C VAL A 373 5.40 16.90 13.06
N ARG A 374 6.08 16.89 14.21
CA ARG A 374 7.53 16.69 14.28
C ARG A 374 7.82 15.23 14.57
N VAL A 375 8.63 14.61 13.70
CA VAL A 375 9.07 13.23 13.85
C VAL A 375 10.56 13.22 14.14
N ALA A 376 10.97 12.60 15.25
CA ALA A 376 12.37 12.32 15.57
C ALA A 376 12.71 10.91 15.11
N LEU A 377 13.71 10.77 14.22
CA LEU A 377 14.07 9.49 13.63
C LEU A 377 15.01 8.71 14.55
N SER A 378 14.70 7.43 14.73
CA SER A 378 15.54 6.43 15.40
C SER A 378 16.26 5.51 14.41
N ARG A 379 15.75 5.41 13.17
CA ARG A 379 16.32 4.67 12.04
C ARG A 379 16.20 5.49 10.78
N GLY A 380 17.20 5.47 9.92
CA GLY A 380 17.31 6.34 8.75
C GLY A 380 17.83 7.73 9.13
N SER A 381 18.00 8.60 8.14
CA SER A 381 18.55 9.95 8.34
C SER A 381 17.78 10.98 7.52
N VAL A 382 17.51 12.13 8.12
CA VAL A 382 16.97 13.28 7.37
C VAL A 382 17.99 13.81 6.35
N GLY A 383 19.29 13.61 6.60
CA GLY A 383 20.36 13.94 5.64
C GLY A 383 20.23 13.18 4.32
N ASP A 384 19.69 11.95 4.34
CA ASP A 384 19.47 11.17 3.12
C ASP A 384 18.43 11.85 2.21
N LEU A 385 17.42 12.49 2.78
CA LEU A 385 16.42 13.25 2.01
C LEU A 385 17.05 14.46 1.28
N LEU A 386 18.06 15.08 1.89
CA LEU A 386 18.75 16.22 1.32
C LEU A 386 19.80 15.79 0.27
N LEU A 387 20.42 14.64 0.49
CA LEU A 387 21.49 14.12 -0.37
C LEU A 387 20.93 13.39 -1.60
N ALA A 388 19.89 12.59 -1.42
CA ALA A 388 19.30 11.73 -2.45
C ALA A 388 17.76 11.82 -2.43
N PRO A 389 17.18 12.99 -2.78
CA PRO A 389 15.74 13.21 -2.70
C PRO A 389 14.98 12.34 -3.73
N LEU A 390 13.87 11.76 -3.30
CA LEU A 390 13.00 10.93 -4.13
C LEU A 390 11.67 11.61 -4.50
N GLY A 391 11.42 12.82 -4.02
CA GLY A 391 10.21 13.60 -4.26
C GLY A 391 9.73 14.35 -3.02
N ASN A 392 8.67 15.13 -3.14
CA ASN A 392 8.22 16.07 -2.11
C ASN A 392 7.26 15.49 -1.06
N HIS A 393 6.62 14.35 -1.30
CA HIS A 393 5.70 13.76 -0.34
C HIS A 393 6.32 12.53 0.34
N ILE A 394 6.12 12.41 1.64
CA ILE A 394 6.46 11.25 2.45
C ILE A 394 5.16 10.60 2.92
N VAL A 395 5.11 9.28 2.91
CA VAL A 395 4.03 8.49 3.50
C VAL A 395 4.41 8.16 4.94
N LEU A 396 3.49 8.41 5.86
CA LEU A 396 3.58 8.08 7.28
C LEU A 396 2.54 7.01 7.62
N VAL A 397 2.97 5.98 8.34
CA VAL A 397 2.09 5.00 9.01
C VAL A 397 2.51 4.84 10.46
N TYR A 398 1.53 4.65 11.37
CA TYR A 398 1.84 4.37 12.78
C TYR A 398 2.41 2.97 12.95
N GLY A 399 3.34 2.82 13.90
CA GLY A 399 4.01 1.56 14.21
C GLY A 399 5.41 1.42 13.60
N HIS A 400 6.09 0.34 14.01
CA HIS A 400 7.42 -0.05 13.51
C HIS A 400 7.26 -1.07 12.39
N HIS A 401 7.36 -0.65 11.15
CA HIS A 401 7.11 -1.46 9.95
C HIS A 401 8.28 -1.47 8.96
N ALA A 402 9.42 -0.81 9.28
CA ALA A 402 10.51 -0.68 8.32
C ALA A 402 11.08 -2.02 7.86
N ASP A 403 11.31 -2.96 8.79
CA ASP A 403 11.81 -4.30 8.42
C ASP A 403 10.80 -5.05 7.55
N ARG A 404 9.51 -4.89 7.83
CA ARG A 404 8.43 -5.51 7.08
C ARG A 404 8.32 -4.97 5.65
N LEU A 405 8.41 -3.64 5.52
CA LEU A 405 8.40 -2.93 4.23
C LEU A 405 9.65 -3.27 3.41
N ALA A 406 10.85 -3.23 4.02
CA ALA A 406 12.10 -3.58 3.36
C ALA A 406 12.09 -5.05 2.87
N GLY A 407 11.68 -5.99 3.71
CA GLY A 407 11.61 -7.41 3.35
C GLY A 407 10.65 -7.69 2.20
N TRP A 408 9.49 -7.02 2.17
CA TRP A 408 8.57 -7.12 1.03
C TRP A 408 9.17 -6.50 -0.24
N TRP A 409 9.78 -5.31 -0.14
CA TRP A 409 10.45 -4.64 -1.25
C TRP A 409 11.49 -5.53 -1.91
N GLU A 410 12.39 -6.11 -1.11
CA GLU A 410 13.49 -6.96 -1.59
C GLU A 410 13.02 -8.28 -2.21
N SER A 411 11.86 -8.81 -1.80
CA SER A 411 11.41 -10.14 -2.20
C SER A 411 10.27 -10.14 -3.21
N MET A 412 9.59 -8.99 -3.45
CA MET A 412 8.37 -8.92 -4.25
C MET A 412 8.45 -7.93 -5.41
N LEU A 413 9.44 -7.03 -5.44
CA LEU A 413 9.77 -6.10 -6.52
C LEU A 413 11.09 -6.46 -7.17
#